data_37164402ba89d4c68a6cd4641ad72721
#
_entry.id   37164402ba89d4c68a6cd4641ad72721
#
_cell.length_a   1.000
_cell.length_b   1.000
_cell.length_c   1.000
_cell.angle_alpha   90.00
_cell.angle_beta   90.00
_cell.angle_gamma   90.00
#
_symmetry.space_group_name_H-M   'P 1'
#
loop_
_entity.id
_entity.type
_entity.pdbx_description
1 polymer ?
#
loop_
_entity_poly.entity_id
_entity_poly.type
_entity_poly.pdbx_seq_one_letter_code
_entity_poly.pdbx_strand_id
1 'polypeptide(L)'
;MQLLPDPSKVMIAGDEWVISHGDALCTNDLSYQIFRKWVRKPWLQKLFLRLPLEWRRGIARTLRSNSTAKYDRATRYTPEMARYKGDVTLAACASLMGNFGSERLIHGHTHLPARHHESMGNKEWQRWVLSDWDLDHPETVLPKASALRIDLNGVRYIDLVKST
;
A
#
# COMPACT_ATOMS: atom_id res chain seq x y z
N MET A 1 11.98 -16.98 -8.60
CA MET A 1 11.14 -15.84 -8.15
C MET A 1 11.94 -14.57 -8.40
N GLN A 2 11.35 -13.58 -9.05
CA GLN A 2 12.01 -12.30 -9.34
C GLN A 2 11.35 -11.22 -8.47
N LEU A 3 12.17 -10.43 -7.77
CA LEU A 3 11.71 -9.24 -7.08
C LEU A 3 11.59 -8.09 -8.08
N LEU A 4 10.43 -7.46 -8.13
CA LEU A 4 10.23 -6.26 -8.92
C LEU A 4 10.63 -5.02 -8.11
N PRO A 5 11.22 -4.01 -8.76
CA PRO A 5 11.36 -2.68 -8.16
C PRO A 5 9.98 -2.10 -7.78
N ASP A 6 9.97 -1.20 -6.80
CA ASP A 6 8.77 -0.46 -6.42
C ASP A 6 8.98 1.03 -6.71
N PRO A 7 8.24 1.62 -7.66
CA PRO A 7 7.21 1.04 -8.54
C PRO A 7 7.76 0.27 -9.75
N SER A 8 6.92 -0.56 -10.39
CA SER A 8 7.22 -1.27 -11.63
C SER A 8 6.09 -1.15 -12.64
N LYS A 9 6.45 -1.07 -13.94
CA LYS A 9 5.51 -1.23 -15.06
C LYS A 9 5.54 -2.67 -15.53
N VAL A 10 4.38 -3.28 -15.69
CA VAL A 10 4.20 -4.67 -16.11
C VAL A 10 3.10 -4.78 -17.16
N MET A 11 3.22 -5.76 -18.04
CA MET A 11 2.15 -6.15 -18.96
C MET A 11 1.31 -7.26 -18.35
N ILE A 12 0.01 -7.07 -18.22
CA ILE A 12 -0.93 -8.08 -17.72
C ILE A 12 -2.15 -8.10 -18.65
N ALA A 13 -2.45 -9.27 -19.21
CA ALA A 13 -3.58 -9.50 -20.11
C ALA A 13 -3.66 -8.53 -21.30
N GLY A 14 -2.52 -8.10 -21.81
CA GLY A 14 -2.42 -7.18 -22.95
C GLY A 14 -2.41 -5.70 -22.60
N ASP A 15 -2.60 -5.35 -21.34
CA ASP A 15 -2.61 -3.97 -20.82
C ASP A 15 -1.38 -3.62 -20.01
N GLU A 16 -0.97 -2.35 -20.07
CA GLU A 16 0.11 -1.82 -19.25
C GLU A 16 -0.39 -1.37 -17.88
N TRP A 17 0.24 -1.89 -16.83
CA TRP A 17 -0.08 -1.59 -15.44
C TRP A 17 1.13 -1.06 -14.69
N VAL A 18 0.94 -0.06 -13.86
CA VAL A 18 1.90 0.31 -12.82
C VAL A 18 1.52 -0.42 -11.55
N ILE A 19 2.48 -1.12 -10.96
CA ILE A 19 2.32 -1.78 -9.67
C ILE A 19 3.21 -1.08 -8.65
N SER A 20 2.66 -0.72 -7.51
CA SER A 20 3.39 -0.11 -6.41
C SER A 20 2.90 -0.65 -5.06
N HIS A 21 3.78 -0.66 -4.05
CA HIS A 21 3.34 -0.90 -2.68
C HIS A 21 2.31 0.15 -2.23
N GLY A 22 2.46 1.40 -2.64
CA GLY A 22 1.52 2.49 -2.36
C GLY A 22 1.97 3.45 -1.25
N ASP A 23 2.89 3.06 -0.39
CA ASP A 23 3.35 3.87 0.74
C ASP A 23 3.96 5.22 0.33
N ALA A 24 4.58 5.28 -0.85
CA ALA A 24 5.14 6.50 -1.41
C ALA A 24 4.06 7.52 -1.84
N LEU A 25 2.85 7.04 -2.09
CA LEU A 25 1.72 7.82 -2.59
C LEU A 25 0.95 8.52 -1.48
N CYS A 26 1.13 8.12 -0.20
CA CYS A 26 0.52 8.76 0.97
C CYS A 26 1.29 10.03 1.35
N THR A 27 1.30 11.02 0.46
CA THR A 27 2.13 12.24 0.60
C THR A 27 1.64 13.19 1.69
N ASN A 28 0.43 13.01 2.20
CA ASN A 28 -0.13 13.81 3.30
C ASN A 28 0.45 13.43 4.68
N ASP A 29 1.01 12.22 4.85
CA ASP A 29 1.73 11.85 6.06
C ASP A 29 3.22 12.17 5.94
N LEU A 30 3.56 13.45 6.13
CA LEU A 30 4.94 13.93 6.05
C LEU A 30 5.86 13.21 7.03
N SER A 31 5.37 12.85 8.22
CA SER A 31 6.15 12.15 9.24
C SER A 31 6.54 10.74 8.77
N TYR A 32 5.59 10.04 8.16
CA TYR A 32 5.84 8.75 7.56
C TYR A 32 6.80 8.85 6.36
N GLN A 33 6.62 9.84 5.48
CA GLN A 33 7.50 10.03 4.32
C GLN A 33 8.96 10.32 4.72
N ILE A 34 9.18 11.10 5.79
CA ILE A 34 10.52 11.33 6.35
C ILE A 34 11.10 10.00 6.88
N PHE A 35 10.35 9.29 7.71
CA PHE A 35 10.76 7.98 8.24
C PHE A 35 11.10 7.00 7.11
N ARG A 36 10.22 6.90 6.09
CA ARG A 36 10.42 6.06 4.91
C ARG A 36 11.73 6.37 4.17
N LYS A 37 12.03 7.66 3.96
CA LYS A 37 13.29 8.09 3.33
C LYS A 37 14.52 7.63 4.11
N TRP A 38 14.46 7.66 5.44
CA TRP A 38 15.57 7.24 6.29
C TRP A 38 15.76 5.74 6.30
N VAL A 39 14.72 4.96 6.55
CA VAL A 39 14.82 3.50 6.67
C VAL A 39 15.16 2.80 5.35
N ARG A 40 14.92 3.45 4.23
CA ARG A 40 15.29 2.92 2.91
C ARG A 40 16.73 3.25 2.48
N LYS A 41 17.48 3.99 3.29
CA LYS A 41 18.91 4.23 2.98
C LYS A 41 19.73 2.95 3.09
N PRO A 42 20.46 2.53 2.04
CA PRO A 42 21.17 1.25 2.04
C PRO A 42 22.18 1.10 3.17
N TRP A 43 22.87 2.20 3.53
CA TRP A 43 23.84 2.16 4.63
C TRP A 43 23.17 1.91 5.98
N LEU A 44 21.98 2.51 6.22
CA LEU A 44 21.23 2.31 7.47
C LEU A 44 20.71 0.87 7.55
N GLN A 45 20.22 0.33 6.43
CA GLN A 45 19.79 -1.07 6.35
C GLN A 45 20.96 -2.03 6.63
N LYS A 46 22.14 -1.79 6.05
CA LYS A 46 23.34 -2.59 6.31
C LYS A 46 23.74 -2.52 7.79
N LEU A 47 23.69 -1.34 8.40
CA LEU A 47 23.98 -1.16 9.81
C LEU A 47 22.96 -1.92 10.70
N PHE A 48 21.67 -1.75 10.41
CA PHE A 48 20.59 -2.45 11.11
C PHE A 48 20.73 -3.98 11.02
N LEU A 49 21.07 -4.51 9.86
CA LEU A 49 21.23 -5.95 9.65
C LEU A 49 22.46 -6.54 10.37
N ARG A 50 23.43 -5.72 10.75
CA ARG A 50 24.58 -6.16 11.57
C ARG A 50 24.24 -6.30 13.07
N LEU A 51 23.12 -5.73 13.52
CA LEU A 51 22.68 -5.87 14.90
C LEU A 51 22.22 -7.31 15.19
N PRO A 52 22.41 -7.81 16.42
CA PRO A 52 21.84 -9.07 16.87
C PRO A 52 20.33 -9.13 16.66
N LEU A 53 19.80 -10.31 16.37
CA LEU A 53 18.39 -10.49 16.02
C LEU A 53 17.44 -9.93 17.12
N GLU A 54 17.79 -10.14 18.39
CA GLU A 54 16.95 -9.69 19.51
C GLU A 54 16.86 -8.15 19.57
N TRP A 55 17.95 -7.45 19.27
CA TRP A 55 17.96 -6.00 19.20
C TRP A 55 17.09 -5.49 18.05
N ARG A 56 17.18 -6.14 16.89
CA ARG A 56 16.33 -5.81 15.72
C ARG A 56 14.85 -6.02 16.04
N ARG A 57 14.52 -7.13 16.72
CA ARG A 57 13.16 -7.41 17.20
C ARG A 57 12.67 -6.36 18.20
N GLY A 58 13.52 -5.96 19.14
CA GLY A 58 13.21 -4.90 20.11
C GLY A 58 12.89 -3.56 19.43
N ILE A 59 13.75 -3.13 18.52
CA ILE A 59 13.54 -1.90 17.73
C ILE A 59 12.24 -1.99 16.93
N ALA A 60 12.01 -3.11 16.24
CA ALA A 60 10.79 -3.30 15.43
C ALA A 60 9.51 -3.27 16.30
N ARG A 61 9.51 -3.90 17.49
CA ARG A 61 8.38 -3.85 18.42
C ARG A 61 8.09 -2.42 18.88
N THR A 62 9.13 -1.68 19.29
CA THR A 62 8.98 -0.29 19.72
C THR A 62 8.44 0.60 18.60
N LEU A 63 8.97 0.48 17.39
CA LEU A 63 8.47 1.24 16.24
C LEU A 63 7.01 0.90 15.93
N ARG A 64 6.65 -0.38 15.97
CA ARG A 64 5.27 -0.83 15.74
C ARG A 64 4.33 -0.31 16.82
N SER A 65 4.65 -0.48 18.10
CA SER A 65 3.80 -0.02 19.22
C SER A 65 3.58 1.49 19.18
N ASN A 66 4.62 2.28 18.90
CA ASN A 66 4.50 3.73 18.77
C ASN A 66 3.62 4.12 17.57
N SER A 67 3.75 3.41 16.44
CA SER A 67 2.93 3.65 15.26
C SER A 67 1.46 3.32 15.53
N THR A 68 1.18 2.16 16.14
CA THR A 68 -0.18 1.76 16.51
C THR A 68 -0.81 2.73 17.48
N ALA A 69 -0.10 3.10 18.56
CA ALA A 69 -0.62 4.07 19.53
C ALA A 69 -0.91 5.44 18.92
N LYS A 70 -0.08 5.90 17.98
CA LYS A 70 -0.30 7.15 17.25
C LYS A 70 -1.53 7.05 16.34
N TYR A 71 -1.69 5.93 15.63
CA TYR A 71 -2.82 5.67 14.76
C TYR A 71 -4.14 5.59 15.57
N ASP A 72 -4.17 4.82 16.64
CA ASP A 72 -5.35 4.66 17.51
C ASP A 72 -5.79 6.00 18.12
N ARG A 73 -4.80 6.79 18.58
CA ARG A 73 -5.09 8.14 19.06
C ARG A 73 -5.68 9.03 17.98
N ALA A 74 -5.07 9.04 16.78
CA ALA A 74 -5.55 9.84 15.66
C ALA A 74 -6.95 9.41 15.23
N THR A 75 -7.21 8.11 15.12
CA THR A 75 -8.52 7.56 14.75
C THR A 75 -9.60 7.88 15.78
N ARG A 76 -9.24 7.90 17.09
CA ARG A 76 -10.18 8.22 18.17
C ARG A 76 -10.58 9.69 18.20
N TYR A 77 -9.64 10.60 18.00
CA TYR A 77 -9.89 12.04 18.16
C TYR A 77 -10.10 12.80 16.87
N THR A 78 -9.56 12.29 15.77
CA THR A 78 -9.64 12.92 14.44
C THR A 78 -9.71 11.86 13.33
N PRO A 79 -10.80 11.07 13.25
CA PRO A 79 -10.88 9.92 12.34
C PRO A 79 -10.75 10.32 10.86
N GLU A 80 -11.35 11.43 10.48
CA GLU A 80 -11.24 11.95 9.09
C GLU A 80 -9.79 12.33 8.74
N MET A 81 -9.08 12.97 9.67
CA MET A 81 -7.69 13.35 9.49
C MET A 81 -6.76 12.12 9.46
N ALA A 82 -7.05 11.10 10.28
CA ALA A 82 -6.31 9.84 10.25
C ALA A 82 -6.47 9.15 8.88
N ARG A 83 -7.69 9.08 8.37
CA ARG A 83 -7.99 8.54 7.03
C ARG A 83 -7.31 9.35 5.93
N TYR A 84 -7.43 10.66 5.97
CA TYR A 84 -6.81 11.58 5.01
C TYR A 84 -5.28 11.42 4.93
N LYS A 85 -4.61 11.25 6.08
CA LYS A 85 -3.15 11.02 6.11
C LYS A 85 -2.76 9.63 5.67
N GLY A 86 -3.57 8.62 5.99
CA GLY A 86 -3.30 7.23 5.66
C GLY A 86 -3.60 6.84 4.22
N ASP A 87 -4.31 7.68 3.47
CA ASP A 87 -4.67 7.39 2.08
C ASP A 87 -3.67 8.01 1.09
N VAL A 88 -3.69 7.49 -0.14
CA VAL A 88 -2.89 8.01 -1.24
C VAL A 88 -3.45 9.34 -1.74
N THR A 89 -2.59 10.22 -2.23
CA THR A 89 -3.06 11.45 -2.87
C THR A 89 -3.23 11.25 -4.37
N LEU A 90 -4.32 11.81 -4.93
CA LEU A 90 -4.60 11.73 -6.36
C LEU A 90 -3.45 12.29 -7.22
N ALA A 91 -2.87 13.41 -6.77
CA ALA A 91 -1.74 14.04 -7.46
C ALA A 91 -0.51 13.10 -7.53
N ALA A 92 -0.22 12.38 -6.43
CA ALA A 92 0.89 11.42 -6.43
C ALA A 92 0.61 10.21 -7.34
N CYS A 93 -0.62 9.70 -7.35
CA CYS A 93 -1.03 8.62 -8.24
C CYS A 93 -0.92 9.05 -9.72
N ALA A 94 -1.47 10.23 -10.06
CA ALA A 94 -1.41 10.75 -11.42
C ALA A 94 0.03 11.00 -11.88
N SER A 95 0.88 11.56 -11.01
CA SER A 95 2.30 11.77 -11.30
C SER A 95 3.02 10.44 -11.53
N LEU A 96 2.76 9.44 -10.69
CA LEU A 96 3.35 8.11 -10.85
C LEU A 96 2.96 7.50 -12.20
N MET A 97 1.68 7.46 -12.51
CA MET A 97 1.20 6.89 -13.78
C MET A 97 1.72 7.67 -14.98
N GLY A 98 1.78 9.00 -14.90
CA GLY A 98 2.35 9.85 -15.94
C GLY A 98 3.81 9.54 -16.23
N ASN A 99 4.63 9.32 -15.18
CA ASN A 99 6.04 8.96 -15.31
C ASN A 99 6.26 7.61 -16.00
N PHE A 100 5.29 6.69 -15.89
CA PHE A 100 5.34 5.37 -16.52
C PHE A 100 4.55 5.30 -17.85
N GLY A 101 3.84 6.38 -18.22
CA GLY A 101 2.99 6.39 -19.40
C GLY A 101 1.87 5.36 -19.35
N SER A 102 1.28 5.12 -18.17
CA SER A 102 0.21 4.14 -17.96
C SER A 102 -1.03 4.82 -17.38
N GLU A 103 -2.20 4.31 -17.74
CA GLU A 103 -3.49 4.77 -17.22
C GLU A 103 -4.05 3.83 -16.15
N ARG A 104 -3.28 2.81 -15.72
CA ARG A 104 -3.71 1.79 -14.78
C ARG A 104 -2.70 1.63 -13.66
N LEU A 105 -3.18 1.72 -12.41
CA LEU A 105 -2.39 1.58 -11.20
C LEU A 105 -2.98 0.51 -10.27
N ILE A 106 -2.13 -0.39 -9.81
CA ILE A 106 -2.43 -1.30 -8.71
C ILE A 106 -1.53 -0.95 -7.53
N HIS A 107 -2.13 -0.78 -6.36
CA HIS A 107 -1.35 -0.55 -5.14
C HIS A 107 -2.01 -1.20 -3.91
N GLY A 108 -1.22 -1.37 -2.86
CA GLY A 108 -1.65 -1.80 -1.54
C GLY A 108 -1.56 -0.68 -0.50
N HIS A 109 -1.08 -1.03 0.68
CA HIS A 109 -0.74 -0.16 1.81
C HIS A 109 -1.92 0.44 2.57
N THR A 110 -2.93 0.96 1.91
CA THR A 110 -4.07 1.64 2.56
C THR A 110 -5.10 0.68 3.15
N HIS A 111 -5.05 -0.60 2.75
CA HIS A 111 -5.98 -1.66 3.19
C HIS A 111 -7.46 -1.31 2.94
N LEU A 112 -7.74 -0.48 1.94
CA LEU A 112 -9.08 -0.04 1.55
C LEU A 112 -9.37 -0.53 0.13
N PRO A 113 -9.69 -1.83 -0.06
CA PRO A 113 -9.88 -2.39 -1.39
C PRO A 113 -11.02 -1.68 -2.11
N ALA A 114 -10.70 -1.09 -3.24
CA ALA A 114 -11.65 -0.35 -4.07
C ALA A 114 -11.12 -0.20 -5.49
N ARG A 115 -12.03 -0.04 -6.42
CA ARG A 115 -11.74 0.43 -7.77
C ARG A 115 -12.11 1.91 -7.86
N HIS A 116 -11.19 2.71 -8.31
CA HIS A 116 -11.38 4.13 -8.55
C HIS A 116 -11.25 4.43 -10.04
N HIS A 117 -12.17 5.21 -10.55
CA HIS A 117 -12.08 5.87 -11.84
C HIS A 117 -11.88 7.34 -11.58
N GLU A 118 -10.81 7.87 -12.10
CA GLU A 118 -10.41 9.24 -11.86
C GLU A 118 -10.18 9.93 -13.21
N SER A 119 -10.48 11.21 -13.28
CA SER A 119 -10.16 12.03 -14.43
C SER A 119 -9.32 13.24 -14.00
N MET A 120 -8.28 13.53 -14.76
CA MET A 120 -7.48 14.73 -14.57
C MET A 120 -7.22 15.37 -15.94
N GLY A 121 -7.86 16.48 -16.21
CA GLY A 121 -7.89 17.08 -17.56
C GLY A 121 -8.60 16.15 -18.54
N ASN A 122 -7.95 15.86 -19.68
CA ASN A 122 -8.50 14.98 -20.71
C ASN A 122 -8.07 13.50 -20.58
N LYS A 123 -7.46 13.13 -19.44
CA LYS A 123 -7.01 11.76 -19.20
C LYS A 123 -7.87 11.09 -18.17
N GLU A 124 -8.35 9.90 -18.49
CA GLU A 124 -9.00 9.00 -17.56
C GLU A 124 -8.01 7.92 -17.15
N TRP A 125 -8.08 7.51 -15.89
CA TRP A 125 -7.24 6.46 -15.36
C TRP A 125 -7.94 5.64 -14.28
N GLN A 126 -7.45 4.45 -14.06
CA GLN A 126 -8.00 3.49 -13.12
C GLN A 126 -7.00 3.14 -12.05
N ARG A 127 -7.48 3.13 -10.82
CA ARG A 127 -6.69 2.74 -9.66
C ARG A 127 -7.41 1.60 -8.92
N TRP A 128 -6.66 0.54 -8.66
CA TRP A 128 -7.13 -0.62 -7.92
C TRP A 128 -6.33 -0.76 -6.64
N VAL A 129 -7.02 -0.84 -5.51
CA VAL A 129 -6.40 -0.96 -4.18
C VAL A 129 -6.52 -2.39 -3.72
N LEU A 130 -5.39 -3.03 -3.38
CA LEU A 130 -5.37 -4.40 -2.89
C LEU A 130 -5.87 -4.47 -1.44
N SER A 131 -6.55 -5.56 -1.12
CA SER A 131 -6.93 -5.90 0.25
C SER A 131 -5.70 -6.31 1.08
N ASP A 132 -5.75 -6.04 2.37
CA ASP A 132 -4.98 -6.79 3.34
C ASP A 132 -5.62 -8.17 3.57
N TRP A 133 -4.82 -9.10 4.08
CA TRP A 133 -5.29 -10.41 4.51
C TRP A 133 -5.20 -10.48 6.03
N ASP A 134 -6.31 -10.83 6.67
CA ASP A 134 -6.39 -11.09 8.11
C ASP A 134 -7.12 -12.41 8.31
N LEU A 135 -6.34 -13.45 8.60
CA LEU A 135 -6.81 -14.82 8.82
C LEU A 135 -6.54 -15.28 10.24
N ASP A 136 -5.79 -14.50 11.03
CA ASP A 136 -5.19 -14.94 12.29
C ASP A 136 -5.96 -14.43 13.53
N HIS A 137 -6.97 -13.59 13.35
CA HIS A 137 -7.71 -12.95 14.45
C HIS A 137 -9.23 -13.17 14.34
N PRO A 138 -9.71 -14.43 14.16
CA PRO A 138 -11.13 -14.70 13.92
C PRO A 138 -12.04 -14.32 15.08
N GLU A 139 -11.49 -14.19 16.29
CA GLU A 139 -12.21 -13.78 17.50
C GLU A 139 -12.54 -12.29 17.55
N THR A 140 -11.83 -11.46 16.80
CA THR A 140 -11.97 -10.00 16.81
C THR A 140 -12.54 -9.42 15.52
N VAL A 141 -12.24 -10.07 14.39
CA VAL A 141 -12.63 -9.62 13.04
C VAL A 141 -12.95 -10.84 12.18
N LEU A 142 -13.97 -10.74 11.33
CA LEU A 142 -14.22 -11.79 10.35
C LEU A 142 -13.00 -11.97 9.44
N PRO A 143 -12.56 -13.23 9.20
CA PRO A 143 -11.44 -13.50 8.31
C PRO A 143 -11.65 -12.83 6.95
N LYS A 144 -10.62 -12.19 6.43
CA LYS A 144 -10.67 -11.56 5.11
C LYS A 144 -9.41 -11.85 4.33
N ALA A 145 -9.60 -12.24 3.09
CA ALA A 145 -8.54 -12.33 2.10
C ALA A 145 -9.15 -12.16 0.72
N SER A 146 -8.63 -11.25 -0.08
CA SER A 146 -9.03 -11.14 -1.48
C SER A 146 -7.83 -10.97 -2.38
N ALA A 147 -7.98 -11.46 -3.62
CA ALA A 147 -7.01 -11.27 -4.68
C ALA A 147 -7.61 -10.45 -5.82
N LEU A 148 -6.77 -9.73 -6.54
CA LEU A 148 -7.16 -9.08 -7.79
C LEU A 148 -6.82 -10.02 -8.94
N ARG A 149 -7.83 -10.47 -9.68
CA ARG A 149 -7.67 -11.25 -10.90
C ARG A 149 -7.77 -10.34 -12.11
N ILE A 150 -6.79 -10.46 -13.00
CA ILE A 150 -6.74 -9.75 -14.27
C ILE A 150 -6.60 -10.79 -15.36
N ASP A 151 -7.56 -10.83 -16.27
CA ASP A 151 -7.58 -11.72 -17.43
C ASP A 151 -8.22 -10.99 -18.63
N LEU A 152 -8.35 -11.66 -19.76
CA LEU A 152 -8.94 -11.11 -20.98
C LEU A 152 -10.42 -10.70 -20.82
N ASN A 153 -11.10 -11.17 -19.77
CA ASN A 153 -12.48 -10.82 -19.44
C ASN A 153 -12.57 -9.58 -18.52
N GLY A 154 -11.43 -9.02 -18.11
CA GLY A 154 -11.36 -7.82 -17.30
C GLY A 154 -10.70 -8.02 -15.93
N VAL A 155 -10.99 -7.10 -15.04
CA VAL A 155 -10.37 -7.01 -13.70
C VAL A 155 -11.45 -7.16 -12.64
N ARG A 156 -11.23 -8.06 -11.68
CA ARG A 156 -12.19 -8.28 -10.57
C ARG A 156 -11.50 -8.73 -9.30
N TYR A 157 -12.09 -8.40 -8.17
CA TYR A 157 -11.72 -8.99 -6.88
C TYR A 157 -12.28 -10.42 -6.78
N ILE A 158 -11.45 -11.30 -6.22
CA ILE A 158 -11.84 -12.66 -5.83
C ILE A 158 -11.72 -12.74 -4.33
N ASP A 159 -12.82 -13.07 -3.66
CA ASP A 159 -12.82 -13.40 -2.25
C ASP A 159 -12.27 -14.81 -2.07
N LEU A 160 -11.22 -14.96 -1.26
CA LEU A 160 -10.54 -16.23 -1.00
C LEU A 160 -11.00 -16.88 0.31
N VAL A 161 -11.85 -16.21 1.09
CA VAL A 161 -12.36 -16.69 2.39
C VAL A 161 -13.79 -17.19 2.29
N LYS A 162 -14.43 -17.12 1.12
CA LYS A 162 -15.79 -17.64 0.96
C LYS A 162 -15.83 -19.10 1.36
N SER A 163 -16.52 -19.33 2.48
CA SER A 163 -16.96 -20.65 2.90
C SER A 163 -17.69 -21.35 1.77
N THR A 164 -17.26 -22.53 1.46
CA THR A 164 -18.06 -23.55 0.81
C THR A 164 -19.35 -23.78 1.58
#